data_234ab7b9b77f29c9877620e842235460
#
_entry.id   234ab7b9b77f29c9877620e842235460
#
_cell.length_a   1.000
_cell.length_b   1.000
_cell.length_c   1.000
_cell.angle_alpha   90.00
_cell.angle_beta   90.00
_cell.angle_gamma   90.00
#
_symmetry.space_group_name_H-M   'P 1'
#
loop_
_entity.id
_entity.type
_entity.pdbx_description
1 polymer ?
#
loop_
_entity_poly.entity_id
_entity_poly.type
_entity_poly.pdbx_seq_one_letter_code
_entity_poly.pdbx_strand_id
1 'polypeptide(L)'
;MSRKIVNPLCPYTHRRLLFSIRSLCERYRGLICTVCEGKSEQGRSIPVISSGKGEKRILAVGAIHGREYVSTNFLLMCIEEYAESYCKNEQYKGFDVKKILSEYTFHFVPVANPDSVEIALGRALPCCKPQDFSSVLFKNNSNNVNLNANFPFMWESVPFYRQGGSKAASERETRFLIHLCEKYPYESMLSFHSRGDCLYWRDEGNAEIKGDRELAEKLRYTCGFALCPSTKDKADYSGGFENWFRFRFSKPGICVELIKDENAPFSLCCRDFYSLTRWEETGCAVLCATDI
;
A
#
# COMPACT_ATOMS: atom_id res chain seq x y z
N MET A 1 3.11 17.80 24.44
CA MET A 1 3.06 16.99 23.18
C MET A 1 1.79 17.36 22.42
N SER A 2 1.87 17.71 21.13
CA SER A 2 0.66 17.95 20.32
C SER A 2 -0.11 16.64 20.15
N ARG A 3 -1.44 16.73 20.17
CA ARG A 3 -2.32 15.55 19.96
C ARG A 3 -2.07 14.97 18.56
N LYS A 4 -1.94 13.64 18.45
CA LYS A 4 -1.83 12.94 17.16
C LYS A 4 -3.05 13.22 16.28
N ILE A 5 -2.81 13.41 14.97
CA ILE A 5 -3.86 13.55 13.95
C ILE A 5 -4.42 12.19 13.59
N VAL A 6 -3.51 11.23 13.41
CA VAL A 6 -3.86 9.86 13.02
C VAL A 6 -4.33 9.07 14.22
N ASN A 7 -5.50 8.47 14.12
CA ASN A 7 -5.99 7.49 15.09
C ASN A 7 -6.00 6.11 14.41
N PRO A 8 -5.07 5.22 14.77
CA PRO A 8 -4.94 3.90 14.13
C PRO A 8 -6.08 2.93 14.52
N LEU A 9 -6.78 3.18 15.62
CA LEU A 9 -7.77 2.25 16.18
C LEU A 9 -9.15 2.30 15.51
N CYS A 10 -9.34 3.20 14.56
CA CYS A 10 -10.60 3.35 13.84
C CYS A 10 -10.36 3.33 12.33
N PRO A 11 -11.21 2.64 11.55
CA PRO A 11 -11.07 2.64 10.10
C PRO A 11 -11.24 4.04 9.52
N TYR A 12 -10.58 4.28 8.39
CA TYR A 12 -10.65 5.53 7.66
C TYR A 12 -11.71 5.46 6.57
N THR A 13 -12.84 6.13 6.79
CA THR A 13 -13.76 6.48 5.70
C THR A 13 -13.06 7.46 4.76
N HIS A 14 -13.49 7.55 3.51
CA HIS A 14 -12.91 8.47 2.53
C HIS A 14 -12.90 9.92 3.03
N ARG A 15 -14.00 10.38 3.66
CA ARG A 15 -14.09 11.74 4.24
C ARG A 15 -13.05 11.95 5.35
N ARG A 16 -12.89 10.97 6.24
CA ARG A 16 -11.92 11.04 7.34
C ARG A 16 -10.48 11.01 6.83
N LEU A 17 -10.21 10.19 5.81
CA LEU A 17 -8.92 10.14 5.13
C LEU A 17 -8.51 11.52 4.61
N LEU A 18 -9.38 12.15 3.81
CA LEU A 18 -9.09 13.48 3.23
C LEU A 18 -8.88 14.56 4.30
N PHE A 19 -9.68 14.53 5.37
CA PHE A 19 -9.51 15.45 6.51
C PHE A 19 -8.15 15.25 7.19
N SER A 20 -7.76 14.01 7.47
CA SER A 20 -6.48 13.71 8.12
C SER A 20 -5.29 14.08 7.24
N ILE A 21 -5.36 13.81 5.93
CA ILE A 21 -4.31 14.21 4.96
C ILE A 21 -4.14 15.73 4.98
N ARG A 22 -5.25 16.48 4.89
CA ARG A 22 -5.19 17.93 4.95
C ARG A 22 -4.55 18.41 6.25
N SER A 23 -4.94 17.86 7.39
CA SER A 23 -4.38 18.23 8.70
C SER A 23 -2.88 17.90 8.82
N LEU A 24 -2.42 16.78 8.23
CA LEU A 24 -1.01 16.42 8.15
C LEU A 24 -0.23 17.43 7.29
N CYS A 25 -0.75 17.80 6.11
CA CYS A 25 -0.12 18.78 5.24
C CYS A 25 -0.05 20.18 5.91
N GLU A 26 -1.07 20.56 6.66
CA GLU A 26 -1.09 21.83 7.41
C GLU A 26 -0.08 21.81 8.56
N ARG A 27 -0.02 20.72 9.34
CA ARG A 27 0.89 20.61 10.50
C ARG A 27 2.36 20.51 10.09
N TYR A 28 2.66 19.74 9.05
CA TYR A 28 4.02 19.46 8.59
C TYR A 28 4.31 20.16 7.26
N ARG A 29 3.89 21.43 7.16
CA ARG A 29 4.06 22.25 5.97
C ARG A 29 5.52 22.33 5.52
N GLY A 30 5.76 22.13 4.22
CA GLY A 30 7.10 22.09 3.63
C GLY A 30 7.81 20.74 3.76
N LEU A 31 7.21 19.75 4.44
CA LEU A 31 7.67 18.37 4.48
C LEU A 31 6.63 17.41 3.86
N ILE A 32 5.35 17.66 4.13
CA ILE A 32 4.23 16.85 3.62
C ILE A 32 3.35 17.71 2.71
N CYS A 33 3.01 17.18 1.53
CA CYS A 33 2.03 17.79 0.63
C CYS A 33 1.32 16.70 -0.22
N THR A 34 0.16 17.06 -0.79
CA THR A 34 -0.48 16.26 -1.83
C THR A 34 0.10 16.68 -3.19
N VAL A 35 0.64 15.72 -3.94
CA VAL A 35 1.34 16.00 -5.22
C VAL A 35 0.54 15.66 -6.45
N CYS A 36 -0.38 14.70 -6.35
CA CYS A 36 -1.35 14.40 -7.39
C CYS A 36 -2.55 13.64 -6.81
N GLU A 37 -3.58 13.46 -7.61
CA GLU A 37 -4.83 12.82 -7.23
C GLU A 37 -5.42 12.06 -8.41
N GLY A 38 -5.74 10.78 -8.17
CA GLY A 38 -6.54 9.97 -9.07
C GLY A 38 -8.02 9.99 -8.73
N LYS A 39 -8.80 9.23 -9.50
CA LYS A 39 -10.22 9.00 -9.26
C LYS A 39 -10.56 7.53 -9.40
N SER A 40 -11.34 7.01 -8.46
CA SER A 40 -11.92 5.67 -8.52
C SER A 40 -13.09 5.59 -9.50
N GLU A 41 -13.62 4.40 -9.71
CA GLU A 41 -14.78 4.20 -10.58
C GLU A 41 -16.03 4.99 -10.14
N GLN A 42 -16.26 5.12 -8.82
CA GLN A 42 -17.35 5.96 -8.27
C GLN A 42 -16.93 7.43 -8.05
N GLY A 43 -15.79 7.86 -8.59
CA GLY A 43 -15.34 9.25 -8.58
C GLY A 43 -14.68 9.73 -7.29
N ARG A 44 -14.39 8.83 -6.32
CA ARG A 44 -13.66 9.21 -5.10
C ARG A 44 -12.20 9.52 -5.41
N SER A 45 -11.65 10.49 -4.69
CA SER A 45 -10.26 10.88 -4.81
C SER A 45 -9.30 9.79 -4.32
N ILE A 46 -8.21 9.59 -5.04
CA ILE A 46 -7.06 8.76 -4.65
C ILE A 46 -5.85 9.69 -4.49
N PRO A 47 -5.65 10.30 -3.31
CA PRO A 47 -4.58 11.26 -3.10
C PRO A 47 -3.22 10.57 -3.00
N VAL A 48 -2.20 11.21 -3.57
CA VAL A 48 -0.79 10.86 -3.39
C VAL A 48 -0.14 11.89 -2.49
N ILE A 49 0.36 11.42 -1.36
CA ILE A 49 1.02 12.25 -0.35
C ILE A 49 2.52 12.12 -0.54
N SER A 50 3.18 13.25 -0.72
CA SER A 50 4.64 13.33 -0.73
C SER A 50 5.14 13.69 0.66
N SER A 51 6.13 12.96 1.17
CA SER A 51 6.82 13.24 2.42
C SER A 51 8.33 13.13 2.21
N GLY A 52 9.04 14.21 2.44
CA GLY A 52 10.49 14.32 2.22
C GLY A 52 10.86 15.39 1.23
N LYS A 53 12.17 15.57 0.99
CA LYS A 53 12.76 16.63 0.15
C LYS A 53 13.81 16.11 -0.82
N GLY A 54 14.12 14.82 -0.75
CA GLY A 54 15.15 14.18 -1.57
C GLY A 54 14.67 13.89 -2.99
N GLU A 55 15.63 13.63 -3.87
CA GLU A 55 15.37 13.33 -5.28
C GLU A 55 14.99 11.88 -5.53
N LYS A 56 15.54 10.94 -4.73
CA LYS A 56 15.21 9.52 -4.81
C LYS A 56 13.79 9.29 -4.29
N ARG A 57 13.01 8.46 -4.98
CA ARG A 57 11.60 8.25 -4.60
C ARG A 57 11.29 6.80 -4.26
N ILE A 58 10.50 6.62 -3.22
CA ILE A 58 9.93 5.34 -2.81
C ILE A 58 8.42 5.42 -2.88
N LEU A 59 7.77 4.40 -3.42
CA LEU A 59 6.30 4.32 -3.47
C LEU A 59 5.79 3.35 -2.40
N ALA A 60 4.82 3.81 -1.60
CA ALA A 60 4.12 2.98 -0.62
C ALA A 60 2.60 3.04 -0.87
N VAL A 61 1.98 1.91 -1.16
CA VAL A 61 0.57 1.81 -1.54
C VAL A 61 -0.18 0.93 -0.55
N GLY A 62 -1.35 1.36 -0.10
CA GLY A 62 -2.24 0.59 0.76
C GLY A 62 -3.64 0.46 0.20
N ALA A 63 -4.41 -0.45 0.77
CA ALA A 63 -5.82 -0.69 0.49
C ALA A 63 -6.15 -0.79 -1.02
N ILE A 64 -5.37 -1.58 -1.75
CA ILE A 64 -5.71 -2.03 -3.10
C ILE A 64 -6.92 -2.98 -3.06
N HIS A 65 -7.06 -3.71 -1.95
CA HIS A 65 -8.24 -4.49 -1.60
C HIS A 65 -9.02 -3.80 -0.48
N GLY A 66 -10.32 -3.58 -0.67
CA GLY A 66 -11.11 -2.77 0.25
C GLY A 66 -11.20 -3.27 1.68
N ARG A 67 -11.36 -4.59 1.87
CA ARG A 67 -11.41 -5.21 3.20
C ARG A 67 -10.09 -5.09 3.99
N GLU A 68 -9.00 -4.77 3.31
CA GLU A 68 -7.64 -4.68 3.88
C GLU A 68 -7.30 -3.23 4.30
N TYR A 69 -8.30 -2.48 4.73
CA TYR A 69 -8.19 -1.05 5.09
C TYR A 69 -7.27 -0.76 6.30
N VAL A 70 -6.82 -1.78 7.02
CA VAL A 70 -5.78 -1.62 8.07
C VAL A 70 -4.49 -1.04 7.50
N SER A 71 -4.15 -1.35 6.24
CA SER A 71 -2.98 -0.80 5.55
C SER A 71 -3.08 0.73 5.35
N THR A 72 -4.30 1.28 5.25
CA THR A 72 -4.53 2.74 5.28
C THR A 72 -4.09 3.35 6.60
N ASN A 73 -4.50 2.74 7.72
CA ASN A 73 -4.14 3.20 9.06
C ASN A 73 -2.63 3.13 9.25
N PHE A 74 -2.03 2.03 8.80
CA PHE A 74 -0.59 1.79 8.86
C PHE A 74 0.19 2.89 8.12
N LEU A 75 -0.14 3.18 6.86
CA LEU A 75 0.55 4.19 6.08
C LEU A 75 0.36 5.61 6.62
N LEU A 76 -0.84 5.94 7.11
CA LEU A 76 -1.07 7.25 7.74
C LEU A 76 -0.24 7.41 9.02
N MET A 77 -0.09 6.35 9.81
CA MET A 77 0.79 6.35 10.98
C MET A 77 2.25 6.53 10.57
N CYS A 78 2.74 5.82 9.54
CA CYS A 78 4.10 6.01 9.01
C CYS A 78 4.34 7.49 8.64
N ILE A 79 3.41 8.10 7.91
CA ILE A 79 3.51 9.51 7.50
C ILE A 79 3.65 10.43 8.72
N GLU A 80 2.80 10.27 9.74
CA GLU A 80 2.82 11.16 10.93
C GLU A 80 4.06 10.92 11.79
N GLU A 81 4.43 9.65 12.06
CA GLU A 81 5.61 9.31 12.89
C GLU A 81 6.91 9.79 12.24
N TYR A 82 7.07 9.57 10.94
CA TYR A 82 8.28 10.01 10.24
C TYR A 82 8.39 11.54 10.19
N ALA A 83 7.27 12.23 9.96
CA ALA A 83 7.26 13.70 9.98
C ALA A 83 7.53 14.27 11.38
N GLU A 84 6.99 13.65 12.42
CA GLU A 84 7.26 14.04 13.80
C GLU A 84 8.73 13.85 14.18
N SER A 85 9.31 12.67 13.85
CA SER A 85 10.72 12.37 14.09
C SER A 85 11.65 13.32 13.34
N TYR A 86 11.31 13.64 12.07
CA TYR A 86 12.04 14.65 11.30
C TYR A 86 12.03 16.01 12.00
N CYS A 87 10.86 16.48 12.44
CA CYS A 87 10.72 17.80 13.07
C CYS A 87 11.44 17.87 14.43
N LYS A 88 11.44 16.76 15.18
CA LYS A 88 12.15 16.68 16.48
C LYS A 88 13.64 16.41 16.34
N ASN A 89 14.11 16.07 15.16
CA ASN A 89 15.48 15.61 14.91
C ASN A 89 15.83 14.36 15.76
N GLU A 90 14.89 13.43 15.86
CA GLU A 90 15.01 12.18 16.59
C GLU A 90 15.10 10.99 15.62
N GLN A 91 15.78 9.94 16.04
CA GLN A 91 15.73 8.66 15.33
C GLN A 91 14.37 7.99 15.53
N TYR A 92 13.93 7.28 14.51
CA TYR A 92 12.75 6.43 14.58
C TYR A 92 13.15 4.97 14.38
N LYS A 93 13.02 4.16 15.43
CA LYS A 93 13.37 2.71 15.38
C LYS A 93 14.77 2.46 14.78
N GLY A 94 15.75 3.28 15.18
CA GLY A 94 17.14 3.19 14.73
C GLY A 94 17.44 3.87 13.38
N PHE A 95 16.44 4.43 12.69
CA PHE A 95 16.62 5.16 11.44
C PHE A 95 16.82 6.66 11.70
N ASP A 96 17.80 7.26 11.05
CA ASP A 96 17.96 8.72 10.97
C ASP A 96 16.96 9.28 9.95
N VAL A 97 15.73 9.52 10.42
CA VAL A 97 14.63 9.97 9.56
C VAL A 97 14.94 11.32 8.92
N LYS A 98 15.69 12.19 9.59
CA LYS A 98 16.05 13.51 9.04
C LYS A 98 16.98 13.39 7.84
N LYS A 99 18.01 12.54 7.94
CA LYS A 99 18.88 12.22 6.82
C LYS A 99 18.08 11.57 5.69
N ILE A 100 17.30 10.55 5.99
CA ILE A 100 16.50 9.82 4.99
C ILE A 100 15.56 10.77 4.24
N LEU A 101 14.78 11.61 4.93
CA LEU A 101 13.85 12.52 4.28
C LEU A 101 14.54 13.73 3.59
N SER A 102 15.82 13.93 3.79
CA SER A 102 16.62 14.89 3.00
C SER A 102 17.13 14.29 1.68
N GLU A 103 17.34 12.95 1.61
CA GLU A 103 17.83 12.23 0.43
C GLU A 103 16.70 11.58 -0.37
N TYR A 104 15.62 11.18 0.30
CA TYR A 104 14.46 10.49 -0.25
C TYR A 104 13.18 11.30 -0.10
N THR A 105 12.29 11.10 -1.05
CA THR A 105 10.89 11.50 -0.97
C THR A 105 10.03 10.26 -1.07
N PHE A 106 9.20 10.03 -0.04
CA PHE A 106 8.22 8.95 -0.06
C PHE A 106 6.92 9.46 -0.69
N HIS A 107 6.39 8.74 -1.66
CA HIS A 107 5.03 8.89 -2.15
C HIS A 107 4.15 7.82 -1.51
N PHE A 108 3.18 8.26 -0.74
CA PHE A 108 2.20 7.40 -0.10
C PHE A 108 0.85 7.49 -0.83
N VAL A 109 0.28 6.35 -1.15
CA VAL A 109 -1.11 6.18 -1.59
C VAL A 109 -1.83 5.38 -0.50
N PRO A 110 -2.33 6.00 0.58
CA PRO A 110 -2.89 5.26 1.70
C PRO A 110 -4.10 4.41 1.36
N VAL A 111 -4.86 4.81 0.33
CA VAL A 111 -6.01 4.08 -0.19
C VAL A 111 -5.99 4.10 -1.71
N ALA A 112 -5.63 2.99 -2.33
CA ALA A 112 -5.65 2.84 -3.78
C ALA A 112 -7.07 2.56 -4.32
N ASN A 113 -7.95 1.98 -3.49
CA ASN A 113 -9.30 1.56 -3.85
C ASN A 113 -10.35 2.12 -2.85
N PRO A 114 -10.60 3.44 -2.88
CA PRO A 114 -11.47 4.08 -1.90
C PRO A 114 -12.93 3.63 -2.00
N ASP A 115 -13.42 3.25 -3.16
CA ASP A 115 -14.77 2.72 -3.33
C ASP A 115 -14.94 1.40 -2.56
N SER A 116 -13.97 0.51 -2.72
CA SER A 116 -13.98 -0.79 -2.05
C SER A 116 -13.87 -0.65 -0.52
N VAL A 117 -13.07 0.29 -0.03
CA VAL A 117 -13.01 0.57 1.42
C VAL A 117 -14.36 1.05 1.95
N GLU A 118 -15.03 1.98 1.25
CA GLU A 118 -16.38 2.44 1.65
C GLU A 118 -17.41 1.30 1.60
N ILE A 119 -17.31 0.38 0.62
CA ILE A 119 -18.15 -0.81 0.51
C ILE A 119 -17.85 -1.77 1.68
N ALA A 120 -16.58 -2.05 1.97
CA ALA A 120 -16.18 -2.92 3.08
C ALA A 120 -16.63 -2.39 4.45
N LEU A 121 -16.70 -1.08 4.60
CA LEU A 121 -17.24 -0.40 5.78
C LEU A 121 -18.77 -0.33 5.82
N GLY A 122 -19.47 -0.91 4.83
CA GLY A 122 -20.95 -0.88 4.74
C GLY A 122 -21.54 0.49 4.40
N ARG A 123 -20.74 1.41 3.81
CA ARG A 123 -21.12 2.81 3.55
C ARG A 123 -21.43 3.10 2.07
N ALA A 124 -21.14 2.14 1.18
CA ALA A 124 -21.42 2.20 -0.25
C ALA A 124 -21.82 0.81 -0.76
N LEU A 125 -22.31 0.77 -1.99
CA LEU A 125 -22.59 -0.46 -2.72
C LEU A 125 -21.73 -0.52 -3.96
N PRO A 126 -21.34 -1.73 -4.42
CA PRO A 126 -20.64 -1.89 -5.69
C PRO A 126 -21.59 -1.62 -6.86
N CYS A 127 -21.03 -1.14 -7.98
CA CYS A 127 -21.77 -1.01 -9.24
C CYS A 127 -22.19 -2.38 -9.78
N CYS A 128 -21.31 -3.38 -9.66
CA CYS A 128 -21.55 -4.76 -10.02
C CYS A 128 -21.55 -5.63 -8.76
N LYS A 129 -22.75 -5.90 -8.22
CA LYS A 129 -22.90 -6.66 -6.98
C LYS A 129 -22.76 -8.17 -7.26
N PRO A 130 -21.77 -8.87 -6.62
CA PRO A 130 -21.67 -10.33 -6.73
C PRO A 130 -22.88 -11.05 -6.10
N GLN A 131 -23.13 -12.29 -6.52
CA GLN A 131 -24.22 -13.09 -6.00
C GLN A 131 -24.12 -13.30 -4.48
N ASP A 132 -22.91 -13.64 -4.01
CA ASP A 132 -22.62 -13.87 -2.58
C ASP A 132 -21.99 -12.63 -1.93
N PHE A 133 -22.64 -11.47 -2.11
CA PHE A 133 -22.11 -10.21 -1.62
C PHE A 133 -22.09 -10.13 -0.09
N SER A 134 -20.91 -9.91 0.44
CA SER A 134 -20.68 -9.53 1.85
C SER A 134 -19.82 -8.27 1.87
N SER A 135 -20.32 -7.19 2.45
CA SER A 135 -19.57 -5.94 2.55
C SER A 135 -18.24 -6.12 3.28
N VAL A 136 -18.24 -6.80 4.43
CA VAL A 136 -17.06 -7.02 5.27
C VAL A 136 -15.96 -7.80 4.56
N LEU A 137 -16.34 -8.67 3.61
CA LEU A 137 -15.41 -9.49 2.84
C LEU A 137 -15.07 -8.88 1.47
N PHE A 138 -15.65 -7.71 1.14
CA PHE A 138 -15.49 -7.13 -0.18
C PHE A 138 -14.05 -6.69 -0.46
N LYS A 139 -13.46 -7.30 -1.47
CA LYS A 139 -12.05 -7.17 -1.84
C LYS A 139 -11.87 -6.28 -3.07
N ASN A 140 -12.68 -6.51 -4.09
CA ASN A 140 -12.56 -5.97 -5.44
C ASN A 140 -12.93 -4.49 -5.51
N ASN A 141 -12.73 -3.82 -6.65
CA ASN A 141 -13.25 -2.47 -6.83
C ASN A 141 -14.77 -2.47 -7.05
N SER A 142 -15.39 -1.30 -7.25
CA SER A 142 -16.85 -1.19 -7.38
C SER A 142 -17.43 -1.93 -8.59
N ASN A 143 -16.61 -2.22 -9.62
CA ASN A 143 -16.98 -3.03 -10.79
C ASN A 143 -16.79 -4.54 -10.55
N ASN A 144 -16.49 -4.94 -9.32
CA ASN A 144 -16.15 -6.30 -8.94
C ASN A 144 -14.88 -6.85 -9.64
N VAL A 145 -13.91 -5.97 -9.93
CA VAL A 145 -12.62 -6.34 -10.49
C VAL A 145 -11.56 -6.33 -9.39
N ASN A 146 -10.78 -7.41 -9.30
CA ASN A 146 -9.61 -7.48 -8.44
C ASN A 146 -8.48 -6.63 -9.04
N LEU A 147 -8.20 -5.49 -8.44
CA LEU A 147 -7.17 -4.57 -8.95
C LEU A 147 -5.78 -5.24 -8.99
N ASN A 148 -5.45 -6.10 -8.00
CA ASN A 148 -4.17 -6.86 -8.00
C ASN A 148 -4.21 -8.12 -8.89
N ALA A 149 -5.05 -8.08 -9.93
CA ALA A 149 -5.10 -9.01 -11.05
C ALA A 149 -5.38 -8.26 -12.38
N ASN A 150 -5.36 -6.91 -12.36
CA ASN A 150 -5.75 -6.08 -13.50
C ASN A 150 -4.56 -5.37 -14.18
N PHE A 151 -3.34 -5.51 -13.66
CA PHE A 151 -2.15 -4.87 -14.25
C PHE A 151 -1.67 -5.62 -15.51
N PRO A 152 -1.02 -4.92 -16.47
CA PRO A 152 -0.60 -5.49 -17.75
C PRO A 152 0.71 -6.29 -17.63
N PHE A 153 0.71 -7.29 -16.76
CA PHE A 153 1.78 -8.27 -16.60
C PHE A 153 1.19 -9.66 -16.72
N MET A 154 1.45 -10.36 -17.80
CA MET A 154 0.91 -11.70 -18.09
C MET A 154 -0.62 -11.78 -17.88
N TRP A 155 -1.33 -10.69 -18.16
CA TRP A 155 -2.76 -10.57 -17.85
C TRP A 155 -3.60 -11.65 -18.52
N GLU A 156 -3.23 -12.10 -19.69
CA GLU A 156 -3.90 -13.20 -20.43
C GLU A 156 -3.83 -14.53 -19.66
N SER A 157 -2.94 -14.65 -18.71
CA SER A 157 -2.80 -15.81 -17.82
C SER A 157 -3.60 -15.67 -16.52
N VAL A 158 -4.27 -14.53 -16.29
CA VAL A 158 -5.11 -14.32 -15.11
C VAL A 158 -6.34 -15.22 -15.20
N PRO A 159 -6.54 -16.18 -14.29
CA PRO A 159 -7.68 -17.07 -14.34
C PRO A 159 -8.97 -16.31 -14.00
N PHE A 160 -10.09 -16.76 -14.56
CA PHE A 160 -11.40 -16.10 -14.41
C PHE A 160 -11.80 -15.88 -12.94
N TYR A 161 -11.49 -16.82 -12.04
CA TYR A 161 -11.82 -16.70 -10.62
C TYR A 161 -11.07 -15.56 -9.90
N ARG A 162 -9.97 -15.06 -10.46
CA ARG A 162 -9.27 -13.89 -9.92
C ARG A 162 -9.89 -12.55 -10.34
N GLN A 163 -10.88 -12.56 -11.23
CA GLN A 163 -11.65 -11.37 -11.62
C GLN A 163 -10.77 -10.21 -12.12
N GLY A 164 -9.86 -10.50 -13.05
CA GLY A 164 -8.88 -9.53 -13.57
C GLY A 164 -9.44 -8.45 -14.49
N GLY A 165 -10.76 -8.34 -14.63
CA GLY A 165 -11.42 -7.34 -15.48
C GLY A 165 -11.59 -7.81 -16.93
N SER A 166 -12.12 -6.92 -17.78
CA SER A 166 -12.40 -7.21 -19.21
C SER A 166 -11.16 -7.15 -20.11
N LYS A 167 -10.12 -6.47 -19.64
CA LYS A 167 -8.80 -6.36 -20.27
C LYS A 167 -7.78 -5.87 -19.23
N ALA A 168 -6.51 -5.98 -19.55
CA ALA A 168 -5.46 -5.36 -18.74
C ALA A 168 -5.72 -3.85 -18.57
N ALA A 169 -5.54 -3.35 -17.36
CA ALA A 169 -5.75 -1.96 -16.98
C ALA A 169 -7.15 -1.42 -17.37
N SER A 170 -8.20 -2.27 -17.28
CA SER A 170 -9.58 -1.84 -17.52
C SER A 170 -10.05 -0.81 -16.49
N GLU A 171 -9.56 -0.88 -15.25
CA GLU A 171 -10.07 -0.07 -14.13
C GLU A 171 -9.34 1.27 -13.98
N ARG A 172 -10.05 2.29 -13.52
CA ARG A 172 -9.50 3.64 -13.33
C ARG A 172 -8.39 3.67 -12.29
N GLU A 173 -8.57 2.96 -11.19
CA GLU A 173 -7.61 2.84 -10.10
C GLU A 173 -6.29 2.22 -10.61
N THR A 174 -6.37 1.16 -11.42
CA THR A 174 -5.21 0.53 -12.05
C THR A 174 -4.49 1.49 -12.99
N ARG A 175 -5.24 2.16 -13.89
CA ARG A 175 -4.65 3.15 -14.81
C ARG A 175 -4.00 4.32 -14.07
N PHE A 176 -4.59 4.74 -12.95
CA PHE A 176 -4.00 5.80 -12.13
C PHE A 176 -2.66 5.36 -11.52
N LEU A 177 -2.59 4.15 -10.94
CA LEU A 177 -1.34 3.64 -10.37
C LEU A 177 -0.25 3.44 -11.45
N ILE A 178 -0.63 2.96 -12.64
CA ILE A 178 0.28 2.87 -13.80
C ILE A 178 0.82 4.25 -14.16
N HIS A 179 -0.07 5.23 -14.35
CA HIS A 179 0.33 6.60 -14.67
C HIS A 179 1.23 7.21 -13.59
N LEU A 180 0.95 6.97 -12.31
CA LEU A 180 1.77 7.43 -11.20
C LEU A 180 3.20 6.86 -11.29
N CYS A 181 3.32 5.55 -11.54
CA CYS A 181 4.61 4.89 -11.67
C CYS A 181 5.39 5.32 -12.91
N GLU A 182 4.71 5.65 -14.00
CA GLU A 182 5.35 6.17 -15.23
C GLU A 182 5.76 7.63 -15.10
N LYS A 183 5.03 8.42 -14.30
CA LYS A 183 5.30 9.84 -14.09
C LYS A 183 6.52 10.08 -13.20
N TYR A 184 6.73 9.24 -12.19
CA TYR A 184 7.80 9.42 -11.21
C TYR A 184 8.76 8.23 -11.23
N PRO A 185 10.08 8.46 -11.33
CA PRO A 185 11.07 7.39 -11.19
C PRO A 185 11.15 6.94 -9.73
N TYR A 186 10.65 5.74 -9.43
CA TYR A 186 10.76 5.13 -8.11
C TYR A 186 11.94 4.16 -8.04
N GLU A 187 12.70 4.21 -6.93
CA GLU A 187 13.78 3.26 -6.66
C GLU A 187 13.23 1.89 -6.21
N SER A 188 12.11 1.92 -5.52
CA SER A 188 11.38 0.72 -5.09
C SER A 188 9.92 1.01 -4.78
N MET A 189 9.12 -0.06 -4.66
CA MET A 189 7.70 0.02 -4.32
C MET A 189 7.34 -1.03 -3.27
N LEU A 190 6.55 -0.61 -2.27
CA LEU A 190 5.92 -1.49 -1.28
C LEU A 190 4.40 -1.39 -1.40
N SER A 191 3.73 -2.52 -1.61
CA SER A 191 2.28 -2.65 -1.60
C SER A 191 1.85 -3.34 -0.31
N PHE A 192 1.08 -2.63 0.51
CA PHE A 192 0.66 -3.10 1.83
C PHE A 192 -0.71 -3.73 1.79
N HIS A 193 -0.75 -5.00 2.13
CA HIS A 193 -1.89 -5.87 2.23
C HIS A 193 -2.15 -6.35 3.66
N SER A 194 -3.10 -7.20 3.86
CA SER A 194 -3.33 -8.02 5.03
C SER A 194 -3.97 -9.32 4.56
N ARG A 195 -3.54 -10.42 4.99
CA ARG A 195 -3.02 -11.02 6.17
C ARG A 195 -1.96 -12.06 5.79
N GLY A 196 -1.01 -12.32 6.66
CA GLY A 196 -0.01 -13.35 6.39
C GLY A 196 1.30 -13.15 7.14
N ASP A 197 1.57 -11.93 7.62
CA ASP A 197 2.84 -11.58 8.31
C ASP A 197 4.08 -11.93 7.49
N CYS A 198 3.98 -11.71 6.17
CA CYS A 198 4.99 -12.18 5.24
C CYS A 198 5.19 -11.24 4.04
N LEU A 199 6.22 -11.53 3.27
CA LEU A 199 6.61 -10.80 2.07
C LEU A 199 6.51 -11.69 0.84
N TYR A 200 5.76 -11.24 -0.17
CA TYR A 200 5.87 -11.76 -1.53
C TYR A 200 6.80 -10.82 -2.30
N TRP A 201 8.04 -11.25 -2.45
CA TRP A 201 9.11 -10.40 -2.96
C TRP A 201 9.61 -10.81 -4.36
N ARG A 202 9.34 -12.04 -4.74
CA ARG A 202 9.72 -12.61 -6.02
C ARG A 202 8.84 -13.82 -6.37
N ASP A 203 8.51 -13.95 -7.64
CA ASP A 203 7.90 -15.15 -8.22
C ASP A 203 8.87 -15.79 -9.20
N GLU A 204 8.80 -17.10 -9.38
CA GLU A 204 9.72 -17.82 -10.24
C GLU A 204 9.58 -17.45 -11.74
N GLY A 205 8.46 -16.85 -12.13
CA GLY A 205 8.24 -16.31 -13.47
C GLY A 205 8.97 -14.99 -13.76
N ASN A 206 9.56 -14.36 -12.73
CA ASN A 206 10.29 -13.11 -12.83
C ASN A 206 11.80 -13.30 -12.60
N ALA A 207 12.62 -12.64 -13.42
CA ALA A 207 14.05 -12.55 -13.14
C ALA A 207 14.29 -11.86 -11.80
N GLU A 208 15.34 -12.25 -11.09
CA GLU A 208 15.82 -11.52 -9.92
C GLU A 208 16.33 -10.15 -10.36
N ILE A 209 15.86 -9.11 -9.70
CA ILE A 209 16.22 -7.72 -9.97
C ILE A 209 17.23 -7.28 -8.90
N LYS A 210 18.16 -6.43 -9.27
CA LYS A 210 19.11 -5.85 -8.31
C LYS A 210 18.35 -5.13 -7.20
N GLY A 211 18.66 -5.47 -5.96
CA GLY A 211 18.04 -4.91 -4.77
C GLY A 211 16.83 -5.69 -4.22
N ASP A 212 16.24 -6.65 -4.98
CA ASP A 212 15.09 -7.45 -4.52
C ASP A 212 15.36 -8.19 -3.23
N ARG A 213 16.40 -9.01 -3.24
CA ARG A 213 16.80 -9.82 -2.09
C ARG A 213 17.22 -8.94 -0.92
N GLU A 214 17.98 -7.88 -1.21
CA GLU A 214 18.47 -6.95 -0.21
C GLU A 214 17.30 -6.27 0.53
N LEU A 215 16.31 -5.77 -0.20
CA LEU A 215 15.10 -5.19 0.39
C LEU A 215 14.29 -6.22 1.19
N ALA A 216 14.08 -7.42 0.63
CA ALA A 216 13.32 -8.48 1.29
C ALA A 216 13.98 -8.92 2.61
N GLU A 217 15.30 -9.14 2.60
CA GLU A 217 16.04 -9.51 3.81
C GLU A 217 16.11 -8.36 4.82
N LYS A 218 16.24 -7.10 4.37
CA LYS A 218 16.19 -5.94 5.26
C LYS A 218 14.84 -5.84 5.97
N LEU A 219 13.72 -6.02 5.25
CA LEU A 219 12.39 -6.08 5.84
C LEU A 219 12.23 -7.27 6.80
N ARG A 220 12.74 -8.43 6.44
CA ARG A 220 12.73 -9.63 7.28
C ARG A 220 13.46 -9.40 8.59
N TYR A 221 14.71 -8.93 8.55
CA TYR A 221 15.52 -8.75 9.74
C TYR A 221 15.08 -7.58 10.62
N THR A 222 14.63 -6.49 9.99
CA THR A 222 14.25 -5.28 10.73
C THR A 222 12.82 -5.34 11.27
N CYS A 223 11.90 -5.90 10.48
CA CYS A 223 10.47 -5.91 10.78
C CYS A 223 9.93 -7.30 11.17
N GLY A 224 10.73 -8.36 11.06
CA GLY A 224 10.35 -9.71 11.46
C GLY A 224 9.41 -10.44 10.49
N PHE A 225 9.18 -9.92 9.28
CA PHE A 225 8.35 -10.59 8.28
C PHE A 225 8.94 -11.91 7.80
N ALA A 226 8.10 -12.91 7.59
CA ALA A 226 8.51 -14.13 6.90
C ALA A 226 8.66 -13.88 5.39
N LEU A 227 9.61 -14.56 4.75
CA LEU A 227 9.67 -14.58 3.28
C LEU A 227 8.77 -15.69 2.77
N CYS A 228 7.78 -15.35 1.94
CA CYS A 228 6.95 -16.34 1.28
C CYS A 228 7.77 -17.10 0.22
N PRO A 229 7.55 -18.42 0.08
CA PRO A 229 8.11 -19.18 -1.02
C PRO A 229 7.68 -18.58 -2.37
N SER A 230 8.57 -18.56 -3.34
CA SER A 230 8.20 -18.20 -4.70
C SER A 230 7.29 -19.26 -5.31
N THR A 231 6.32 -18.84 -6.13
CA THR A 231 5.44 -19.73 -6.88
C THR A 231 5.83 -19.82 -8.34
N LYS A 232 5.62 -20.99 -8.97
CA LYS A 232 5.72 -21.18 -10.42
C LYS A 232 4.38 -20.99 -11.12
N ASP A 233 3.29 -21.04 -10.37
CA ASP A 233 1.96 -20.94 -10.94
C ASP A 233 1.67 -19.50 -11.35
N LYS A 234 1.58 -19.29 -12.67
CA LYS A 234 1.21 -17.99 -13.24
C LYS A 234 -0.14 -17.46 -12.74
N ALA A 235 -1.04 -18.37 -12.35
CA ALA A 235 -2.32 -18.01 -11.77
C ALA A 235 -2.19 -17.18 -10.49
N ASP A 236 -1.09 -17.33 -9.72
CA ASP A 236 -0.91 -16.63 -8.45
C ASP A 236 -0.41 -15.19 -8.63
N TYR A 237 0.41 -14.92 -9.65
CA TYR A 237 1.11 -13.63 -9.79
C TYR A 237 0.76 -12.83 -11.05
N SER A 238 0.12 -13.43 -12.05
CA SER A 238 -0.29 -12.68 -13.25
C SER A 238 -1.27 -11.56 -12.93
N GLY A 239 -1.12 -10.44 -13.61
CA GLY A 239 -1.91 -9.23 -13.38
C GLY A 239 -1.61 -8.49 -12.07
N GLY A 240 -0.62 -8.95 -11.27
CA GLY A 240 -0.25 -8.33 -9.99
C GLY A 240 0.47 -7.00 -10.15
N PHE A 241 0.23 -6.07 -9.22
CA PHE A 241 0.84 -4.74 -9.22
C PHE A 241 2.34 -4.81 -9.03
N GLU A 242 2.79 -5.53 -8.04
CA GLU A 242 4.19 -5.70 -7.67
C GLU A 242 4.98 -6.33 -8.82
N ASN A 243 4.41 -7.37 -9.44
CA ASN A 243 5.01 -8.07 -10.57
C ASN A 243 5.09 -7.20 -11.81
N TRP A 244 4.03 -6.43 -12.10
CA TRP A 244 4.03 -5.45 -13.18
C TRP A 244 5.11 -4.37 -12.96
N PHE A 245 5.19 -3.81 -11.74
CA PHE A 245 6.18 -2.78 -11.41
C PHE A 245 7.61 -3.30 -11.62
N ARG A 246 7.93 -4.47 -11.09
CA ARG A 246 9.22 -5.15 -11.25
C ARG A 246 9.57 -5.36 -12.72
N PHE A 247 8.65 -5.93 -13.48
CA PHE A 247 8.82 -6.18 -14.91
C PHE A 247 9.01 -4.89 -15.71
N ARG A 248 8.22 -3.87 -15.41
CA ARG A 248 8.19 -2.63 -16.19
C ARG A 248 9.40 -1.72 -15.95
N PHE A 249 9.88 -1.66 -14.71
CA PHE A 249 10.90 -0.69 -14.30
C PHE A 249 12.24 -1.33 -13.90
N SER A 250 12.33 -2.64 -13.79
CA SER A 250 13.51 -3.36 -13.27
C SER A 250 13.95 -2.82 -11.91
N LYS A 251 12.97 -2.55 -11.03
CA LYS A 251 13.15 -2.05 -9.68
C LYS A 251 12.40 -2.95 -8.69
N PRO A 252 12.87 -3.08 -7.42
CA PRO A 252 12.22 -3.88 -6.41
C PRO A 252 10.77 -3.47 -6.16
N GLY A 253 9.87 -4.46 -6.16
CA GLY A 253 8.45 -4.31 -5.83
C GLY A 253 8.02 -5.45 -4.91
N ILE A 254 7.61 -5.14 -3.67
CA ILE A 254 7.29 -6.13 -2.65
C ILE A 254 5.85 -5.97 -2.16
N CYS A 255 5.11 -7.08 -2.12
CA CYS A 255 3.85 -7.17 -1.40
C CYS A 255 4.14 -7.50 0.07
N VAL A 256 3.63 -6.66 0.98
CA VAL A 256 3.81 -6.78 2.43
C VAL A 256 2.47 -7.11 3.07
N GLU A 257 2.34 -8.30 3.66
CA GLU A 257 1.16 -8.74 4.40
C GLU A 257 1.32 -8.42 5.89
N LEU A 258 0.55 -7.44 6.38
CA LEU A 258 0.78 -6.80 7.69
C LEU A 258 0.28 -7.57 8.89
N ILE A 259 -0.79 -8.37 8.76
CA ILE A 259 -1.50 -8.97 9.90
C ILE A 259 -0.94 -10.34 10.23
N LYS A 260 -0.51 -10.53 11.49
CA LYS A 260 0.05 -11.78 11.99
C LYS A 260 -0.99 -12.91 12.06
N ASP A 261 -2.18 -12.61 12.54
CA ASP A 261 -3.24 -13.60 12.66
C ASP A 261 -4.05 -13.68 11.36
N GLU A 262 -3.82 -14.73 10.59
CA GLU A 262 -4.54 -15.00 9.35
C GLU A 262 -6.06 -15.20 9.54
N ASN A 263 -6.48 -15.56 10.75
CA ASN A 263 -7.88 -15.80 11.08
C ASN A 263 -8.57 -14.56 11.67
N ALA A 264 -7.85 -13.48 11.95
CA ALA A 264 -8.43 -12.27 12.50
C ALA A 264 -9.53 -11.72 11.58
N PRO A 265 -10.73 -11.41 12.10
CA PRO A 265 -11.75 -10.76 11.29
C PRO A 265 -11.26 -9.40 10.77
N PHE A 266 -11.49 -9.10 9.49
CA PHE A 266 -11.07 -7.80 8.92
C PHE A 266 -11.63 -6.61 9.71
N SER A 267 -12.86 -6.71 10.24
CA SER A 267 -13.49 -5.66 11.06
C SER A 267 -12.76 -5.38 12.39
N LEU A 268 -11.96 -6.33 12.89
CA LEU A 268 -11.20 -6.17 14.13
C LEU A 268 -9.77 -5.63 13.90
N CYS A 269 -9.25 -5.69 12.68
CA CYS A 269 -7.87 -5.31 12.37
C CYS A 269 -7.51 -3.89 12.86
N CYS A 270 -8.42 -2.93 12.70
CA CYS A 270 -8.17 -1.57 13.18
C CYS A 270 -8.25 -1.42 14.70
N ARG A 271 -9.06 -2.24 15.40
CA ARG A 271 -9.16 -2.21 16.87
C ARG A 271 -7.86 -2.68 17.51
N ASP A 272 -7.33 -3.79 16.99
CA ASP A 272 -6.14 -4.44 17.52
C ASP A 272 -4.88 -4.05 16.74
N PHE A 273 -4.89 -2.85 16.16
CA PHE A 273 -3.86 -2.35 15.23
C PHE A 273 -2.44 -2.63 15.70
N TYR A 274 -2.12 -2.25 16.95
CA TYR A 274 -0.75 -2.36 17.45
C TYR A 274 -0.28 -3.80 17.61
N SER A 275 -1.17 -4.70 18.05
CA SER A 275 -0.85 -6.12 18.22
C SER A 275 -0.89 -6.89 16.92
N LEU A 276 -1.91 -6.68 16.09
CA LEU A 276 -2.12 -7.43 14.85
C LEU A 276 -1.14 -7.02 13.75
N THR A 277 -0.81 -5.73 13.64
CA THR A 277 0.20 -5.24 12.68
C THR A 277 1.61 -5.31 13.22
N ARG A 278 1.80 -5.69 14.49
CA ARG A 278 3.10 -5.62 15.15
C ARG A 278 3.78 -4.26 14.95
N TRP A 279 3.05 -3.18 15.19
CA TRP A 279 3.50 -1.82 14.90
C TRP A 279 4.89 -1.48 15.44
N GLU A 280 5.21 -1.98 16.64
CA GLU A 280 6.53 -1.73 17.27
C GLU A 280 7.68 -2.30 16.44
N GLU A 281 7.46 -3.35 15.68
CA GLU A 281 8.44 -3.96 14.81
C GLU A 281 8.34 -3.43 13.37
N THR A 282 7.12 -3.28 12.86
CA THR A 282 6.87 -3.04 11.43
C THR A 282 6.73 -1.57 11.05
N GLY A 283 6.56 -0.66 12.03
CA GLY A 283 6.35 0.76 11.76
C GLY A 283 7.47 1.47 10.98
N CYS A 284 8.65 0.85 10.86
CA CYS A 284 9.76 1.34 10.02
C CYS A 284 9.85 0.67 8.63
N ALA A 285 8.88 -0.17 8.25
CA ALA A 285 8.96 -0.95 7.00
C ALA A 285 9.20 -0.09 5.75
N VAL A 286 8.55 1.09 5.66
CA VAL A 286 8.75 1.98 4.50
C VAL A 286 10.18 2.56 4.48
N LEU A 287 10.79 2.80 5.65
CA LEU A 287 12.17 3.29 5.75
C LEU A 287 13.18 2.22 5.32
N CYS A 288 12.84 0.94 5.44
CA CYS A 288 13.70 -0.15 4.96
C CYS A 288 13.93 -0.10 3.44
N ALA A 289 13.05 0.56 2.69
CA ALA A 289 13.16 0.66 1.22
C ALA A 289 14.22 1.68 0.74
N THR A 290 14.92 2.32 1.65
CA THR A 290 16.05 3.22 1.34
C THR A 290 17.37 2.46 1.33
N ASP A 291 18.35 2.96 0.58
CA ASP A 291 19.73 2.42 0.50
C ASP A 291 19.78 0.91 0.17
N ILE A 292 19.15 0.54 -0.97
CA ILE A 292 19.10 -0.81 -1.54
C ILE A 292 19.71 -0.84 -2.94
#